data_87d9fadcc1b9fded3137348f469c2037
#
_entry.id   87d9fadcc1b9fded3137348f469c2037
#
_cell.length_a   1.000
_cell.length_b   1.000
_cell.length_c   1.000
_cell.angle_alpha   90.00
_cell.angle_beta   90.00
_cell.angle_gamma   90.00
#
_symmetry.space_group_name_H-M   'P 1'
#
loop_
_entity.id
_entity.type
_entity.pdbx_description
1 polymer ?
#
loop_
_entity_poly.entity_id
_entity_poly.type
_entity_poly.pdbx_seq_one_letter_code
_entity_poly.pdbx_strand_id
1 'polypeptide(L)'
;MLLARYGPDMQAAVKRMFDEAGLPAADLPPRVPNSRRAQRVAISAGERFGQLYRRYSEAYFGRGRDIGDDEVIVEEAIAGGLDEESVRGVLAGDAYLDVLLSETQRAIETGATGVPAWIIDGGVLVPGAQPHEVFERVLERLGHTPAADG
;
A
#
# COMPACT_ATOMS: atom_id res chain seq x y z
N MET A 1 13.07 13.02 -5.23
CA MET A 1 13.13 13.91 -4.04
C MET A 1 12.72 13.22 -2.73
N LEU A 2 11.91 12.14 -2.71
CA LEU A 2 11.56 11.39 -1.49
C LEU A 2 12.74 10.55 -0.94
N LEU A 3 13.55 9.92 -1.79
CA LEU A 3 14.74 9.16 -1.35
C LEU A 3 15.79 10.04 -0.66
N ALA A 4 15.87 11.33 -0.98
CA ALA A 4 16.74 12.27 -0.28
C ALA A 4 16.21 12.65 1.12
N ARG A 5 14.96 12.37 1.42
CA ARG A 5 14.30 12.65 2.71
C ARG A 5 14.41 11.45 3.68
N TYR A 6 14.60 10.25 3.13
CA TYR A 6 14.80 9.01 3.88
C TYR A 6 16.21 8.51 3.57
N GLY A 7 17.20 8.90 4.39
CA GLY A 7 18.60 8.54 4.21
C GLY A 7 18.85 7.02 4.15
N PRO A 8 20.07 6.59 3.87
CA PRO A 8 20.46 5.17 3.74
C PRO A 8 20.06 4.34 4.97
N ASP A 9 19.96 4.96 6.13
CA ASP A 9 19.54 4.30 7.38
C ASP A 9 18.08 3.81 7.33
N MET A 10 17.20 4.56 6.67
CA MET A 10 15.80 4.16 6.51
C MET A 10 15.65 2.94 5.56
N GLN A 11 16.40 2.92 4.47
CA GLN A 11 16.37 1.76 3.55
C GLN A 11 16.88 0.50 4.25
N ALA A 12 17.96 0.62 5.03
CA ALA A 12 18.48 -0.47 5.82
C ALA A 12 17.50 -0.95 6.90
N ALA A 13 16.74 -0.02 7.53
CA ALA A 13 15.72 -0.36 8.50
C ALA A 13 14.55 -1.11 7.86
N VAL A 14 14.04 -0.63 6.72
CA VAL A 14 12.99 -1.30 5.97
C VAL A 14 13.42 -2.70 5.52
N LYS A 15 14.64 -2.83 4.97
CA LYS A 15 15.18 -4.13 4.59
C LYS A 15 15.23 -5.11 5.76
N ARG A 16 15.71 -4.69 6.93
CA ARG A 16 15.70 -5.53 8.13
C ARG A 16 14.31 -5.99 8.53
N MET A 17 13.30 -5.10 8.47
CA MET A 17 11.91 -5.47 8.78
C MET A 17 11.39 -6.54 7.81
N PHE A 18 11.73 -6.46 6.53
CA PHE A 18 11.36 -7.48 5.55
C PHE A 18 12.07 -8.81 5.81
N ASP A 19 13.38 -8.77 6.10
CA ASP A 19 14.17 -9.96 6.42
C ASP A 19 13.62 -10.66 7.69
N GLU A 20 13.30 -9.89 8.75
CA GLU A 20 12.70 -10.40 9.99
C GLU A 20 11.32 -11.01 9.78
N ALA A 21 10.54 -10.45 8.85
CA ALA A 21 9.22 -10.96 8.46
C ALA A 21 9.28 -12.13 7.46
N GLY A 22 10.46 -12.53 6.99
CA GLY A 22 10.64 -13.56 5.97
C GLY A 22 10.08 -13.15 4.60
N LEU A 23 9.97 -11.84 4.34
CA LEU A 23 9.44 -11.30 3.11
C LEU A 23 10.57 -10.99 2.11
N PRO A 24 10.35 -11.20 0.80
CA PRO A 24 11.32 -10.84 -0.20
C PRO A 24 11.47 -9.31 -0.25
N ALA A 25 12.73 -8.82 -0.25
CA ALA A 25 13.06 -7.42 -0.41
C ALA A 25 14.00 -7.25 -1.59
N ALA A 26 13.52 -6.61 -2.65
CA ALA A 26 14.34 -6.25 -3.81
C ALA A 26 15.04 -4.90 -3.61
N ASP A 27 16.07 -4.66 -4.40
CA ASP A 27 16.61 -3.31 -4.56
C ASP A 27 15.54 -2.43 -5.21
N LEU A 28 15.14 -1.37 -4.51
CA LEU A 28 14.09 -0.50 -5.00
C LEU A 28 14.59 0.34 -6.20
N PRO A 29 13.69 0.68 -7.14
CA PRO A 29 14.02 1.58 -8.24
C PRO A 29 14.64 2.90 -7.73
N PRO A 30 15.56 3.51 -8.46
CA PRO A 30 16.25 4.75 -8.04
C PRO A 30 15.30 5.95 -7.94
N ARG A 31 14.12 5.86 -8.54
CA ARG A 31 13.04 6.83 -8.41
C ARG A 31 11.85 6.19 -7.71
N VAL A 32 11.28 6.90 -6.75
CA VAL A 32 9.99 6.52 -6.17
C VAL A 32 8.91 6.66 -7.26
N PRO A 33 8.21 5.59 -7.60
CA PRO A 33 7.19 5.62 -8.64
C PRO A 33 6.00 6.48 -8.22
N ASN A 34 5.31 7.05 -9.21
CA ASN A 34 4.02 7.66 -8.99
C ASN A 34 2.94 6.57 -8.98
N SER A 35 2.57 6.10 -7.80
CA SER A 35 1.62 5.00 -7.63
C SER A 35 0.15 5.38 -7.85
N ARG A 36 -0.19 6.64 -8.17
CA ARG A 36 -1.59 7.08 -8.32
C ARG A 36 -2.36 6.26 -9.35
N ARG A 37 -1.72 5.91 -10.47
CA ARG A 37 -2.34 5.12 -11.54
C ARG A 37 -2.62 3.69 -11.08
N ALA A 38 -1.65 3.04 -10.44
CA ALA A 38 -1.82 1.72 -9.83
C ALA A 38 -2.93 1.71 -8.78
N GLN A 39 -3.00 2.75 -7.93
CA GLN A 39 -4.05 2.87 -6.92
C GLN A 39 -5.45 3.01 -7.55
N ARG A 40 -5.60 3.79 -8.63
CA ARG A 40 -6.87 3.93 -9.36
C ARG A 40 -7.33 2.59 -9.95
N VAL A 41 -6.42 1.83 -10.53
CA VAL A 41 -6.70 0.47 -11.02
C VAL A 41 -7.05 -0.46 -9.86
N ALA A 42 -6.37 -0.36 -8.72
CA ALA A 42 -6.75 -1.15 -7.54
C ALA A 42 -8.16 -0.80 -7.04
N ILE A 43 -8.53 0.48 -6.99
CA ILE A 43 -9.88 0.93 -6.62
C ILE A 43 -10.92 0.36 -7.61
N SER A 44 -10.64 0.34 -8.92
CA SER A 44 -11.55 -0.21 -9.93
C SER A 44 -11.82 -1.71 -9.75
N ALA A 45 -10.94 -2.42 -9.06
CA ALA A 45 -11.07 -3.86 -8.81
C ALA A 45 -12.19 -4.22 -7.81
N GLY A 46 -12.77 -3.23 -7.09
CA GLY A 46 -13.85 -3.46 -6.14
C GLY A 46 -13.46 -4.45 -5.05
N GLU A 47 -14.18 -5.56 -4.92
CA GLU A 47 -13.93 -6.60 -3.92
C GLU A 47 -12.52 -7.20 -4.00
N ARG A 48 -11.86 -7.12 -5.16
CA ARG A 48 -10.49 -7.58 -5.36
C ARG A 48 -9.44 -6.53 -5.01
N PHE A 49 -9.83 -5.36 -4.51
CA PHE A 49 -8.92 -4.27 -4.14
C PHE A 49 -7.73 -4.77 -3.30
N GLY A 50 -7.98 -5.47 -2.21
CA GLY A 50 -6.94 -5.95 -1.30
C GLY A 50 -5.97 -6.92 -1.96
N GLN A 51 -6.47 -7.80 -2.83
CA GLN A 51 -5.66 -8.75 -3.58
C GLN A 51 -4.73 -8.00 -4.56
N LEU A 52 -5.28 -7.05 -5.32
CA LEU A 52 -4.50 -6.30 -6.30
C LEU A 52 -3.50 -5.34 -5.63
N TYR A 53 -3.90 -4.69 -4.55
CA TYR A 53 -3.01 -3.85 -3.76
C TYR A 53 -1.80 -4.63 -3.23
N ARG A 54 -2.01 -5.86 -2.74
CA ARG A 54 -0.93 -6.76 -2.32
C ARG A 54 -0.01 -7.09 -3.48
N ARG A 55 -0.53 -7.40 -4.67
CA ARG A 55 0.27 -7.68 -5.87
C ARG A 55 1.16 -6.51 -6.26
N TYR A 56 0.63 -5.28 -6.26
CA TYR A 56 1.43 -4.09 -6.52
C TYR A 56 2.51 -3.87 -5.47
N SER A 57 2.20 -4.12 -4.19
CA SER A 57 3.18 -4.04 -3.11
C SER A 57 4.30 -5.06 -3.29
N GLU A 58 3.98 -6.32 -3.62
CA GLU A 58 4.95 -7.37 -3.93
C GLU A 58 5.77 -7.06 -5.19
N ALA A 59 5.14 -6.48 -6.23
CA ALA A 59 5.84 -6.04 -7.42
C ALA A 59 6.90 -5.00 -7.09
N TYR A 60 6.53 -3.99 -6.30
CA TYR A 60 7.43 -2.90 -5.92
C TYR A 60 8.49 -3.34 -4.91
N PHE A 61 8.07 -3.79 -3.72
CA PHE A 61 8.99 -4.10 -2.63
C PHE A 61 9.72 -5.44 -2.81
N GLY A 62 9.03 -6.45 -3.30
CA GLY A 62 9.57 -7.81 -3.44
C GLY A 62 10.33 -8.05 -4.73
N ARG A 63 9.97 -7.37 -5.83
CA ARG A 63 10.54 -7.58 -7.16
C ARG A 63 11.19 -6.34 -7.77
N GLY A 64 11.17 -5.18 -7.09
CA GLY A 64 11.81 -3.95 -7.55
C GLY A 64 11.19 -3.35 -8.82
N ARG A 65 9.92 -3.70 -9.13
CA ARG A 65 9.25 -3.22 -10.34
C ARG A 65 8.71 -1.80 -10.15
N ASP A 66 8.73 -1.01 -11.21
CA ASP A 66 8.16 0.34 -11.19
C ASP A 66 6.63 0.29 -11.37
N ILE A 67 5.89 0.40 -10.28
CA ILE A 67 4.41 0.46 -10.29
C ILE A 67 3.85 1.80 -10.79
N GLY A 68 4.69 2.71 -11.27
CA GLY A 68 4.31 3.89 -12.03
C GLY A 68 4.30 3.65 -13.55
N ASP A 69 4.82 2.52 -14.00
CA ASP A 69 4.81 2.07 -15.39
C ASP A 69 3.50 1.37 -15.73
N ASP A 70 2.84 1.80 -16.82
CA ASP A 70 1.53 1.29 -17.21
C ASP A 70 1.55 -0.20 -17.55
N GLU A 71 2.59 -0.70 -18.20
CA GLU A 71 2.68 -2.11 -18.55
C GLU A 71 2.85 -2.98 -17.31
N VAL A 72 3.61 -2.52 -16.30
CA VAL A 72 3.70 -3.19 -15.00
C VAL A 72 2.35 -3.23 -14.31
N ILE A 73 1.61 -2.10 -14.34
CA ILE A 73 0.27 -2.02 -13.75
C ILE A 73 -0.68 -3.01 -14.44
N VAL A 74 -0.68 -3.03 -15.77
CA VAL A 74 -1.54 -3.92 -16.58
C VAL A 74 -1.20 -5.40 -16.31
N GLU A 75 0.06 -5.78 -16.36
CA GLU A 75 0.49 -7.17 -16.11
C GLU A 75 0.04 -7.67 -14.73
N GLU A 76 0.27 -6.87 -13.68
CA GLU A 76 -0.13 -7.27 -12.32
C GLU A 76 -1.64 -7.30 -12.15
N ALA A 77 -2.38 -6.41 -12.83
CA ALA A 77 -3.84 -6.41 -12.80
C ALA A 77 -4.44 -7.62 -13.50
N ILE A 78 -3.93 -8.00 -14.68
CA ILE A 78 -4.35 -9.20 -15.40
C ILE A 78 -4.06 -10.45 -14.57
N ALA A 79 -2.86 -10.54 -14.00
CA ALA A 79 -2.49 -11.65 -13.11
C ALA A 79 -3.33 -11.67 -11.82
N GLY A 80 -3.95 -10.55 -11.43
CA GLY A 80 -4.96 -10.42 -10.38
C GLY A 80 -6.38 -10.73 -10.84
N GLY A 81 -6.57 -11.11 -12.12
CA GLY A 81 -7.85 -11.52 -12.69
C GLY A 81 -8.73 -10.35 -13.20
N LEU A 82 -8.15 -9.18 -13.45
CA LEU A 82 -8.84 -8.09 -14.13
C LEU A 82 -8.75 -8.26 -15.65
N ASP A 83 -9.73 -7.68 -16.33
CA ASP A 83 -9.76 -7.59 -17.78
C ASP A 83 -8.83 -6.49 -18.29
N GLU A 84 -8.01 -6.78 -19.30
CA GLU A 84 -7.01 -5.85 -19.84
C GLU A 84 -7.63 -4.56 -20.39
N GLU A 85 -8.72 -4.66 -21.16
CA GLU A 85 -9.39 -3.51 -21.78
C GLU A 85 -9.90 -2.56 -20.70
N SER A 86 -10.51 -3.11 -19.64
CA SER A 86 -10.98 -2.36 -18.50
C SER A 86 -9.84 -1.63 -17.77
N VAL A 87 -8.71 -2.30 -17.55
CA VAL A 87 -7.52 -1.71 -16.90
C VAL A 87 -6.95 -0.58 -17.75
N ARG A 88 -6.77 -0.81 -19.05
CA ARG A 88 -6.27 0.22 -19.98
C ARG A 88 -7.24 1.40 -20.08
N GLY A 89 -8.55 1.16 -20.00
CA GLY A 89 -9.57 2.20 -19.94
C GLY A 89 -9.42 3.11 -18.71
N VAL A 90 -9.16 2.54 -17.53
CA VAL A 90 -8.87 3.31 -16.31
C VAL A 90 -7.59 4.13 -16.47
N LEU A 91 -6.55 3.56 -17.09
CA LEU A 91 -5.27 4.23 -17.29
C LEU A 91 -5.34 5.36 -18.33
N ALA A 92 -6.18 5.25 -19.35
CA ALA A 92 -6.32 6.25 -20.41
C ALA A 92 -7.04 7.54 -19.97
N GLY A 93 -7.87 7.47 -18.93
CA GLY A 93 -8.65 8.60 -18.42
C GLY A 93 -8.39 8.91 -16.96
N ASP A 94 -9.36 9.59 -16.35
CA ASP A 94 -9.32 10.00 -14.92
C ASP A 94 -10.30 9.21 -14.04
N ALA A 95 -10.78 8.07 -14.50
CA ALA A 95 -11.65 7.21 -13.72
C ALA A 95 -11.05 6.90 -12.34
N TYR A 96 -11.88 6.98 -11.29
CA TYR A 96 -11.50 6.77 -9.86
C TYR A 96 -10.49 7.78 -9.27
N LEU A 97 -10.15 8.87 -9.99
CA LEU A 97 -9.27 9.90 -9.43
C LEU A 97 -9.96 10.66 -8.28
N ASP A 98 -11.23 10.97 -8.44
CA ASP A 98 -12.04 11.62 -7.42
C ASP A 98 -12.16 10.76 -6.14
N VAL A 99 -12.37 9.45 -6.29
CA VAL A 99 -12.39 8.50 -5.18
C VAL A 99 -11.04 8.49 -4.46
N LEU A 100 -9.93 8.38 -5.21
CA LEU A 100 -8.59 8.39 -4.64
C LEU A 100 -8.30 9.69 -3.88
N LEU A 101 -8.69 10.83 -4.43
CA LEU A 101 -8.46 12.13 -3.80
C LEU A 101 -9.33 12.30 -2.55
N SER A 102 -10.59 11.85 -2.58
CA SER A 102 -11.47 11.92 -1.41
C SER A 102 -10.98 11.03 -0.27
N GLU A 103 -10.53 9.80 -0.54
CA GLU A 103 -9.96 8.93 0.48
C GLU A 103 -8.64 9.49 1.05
N THR A 104 -7.82 10.12 0.21
CA THR A 104 -6.60 10.81 0.66
C THR A 104 -6.96 11.97 1.61
N GLN A 105 -7.98 12.76 1.26
CA GLN A 105 -8.42 13.88 2.08
C GLN A 105 -8.97 13.39 3.43
N ARG A 106 -9.79 12.33 3.42
CA ARG A 106 -10.29 11.70 4.65
C ARG A 106 -9.15 11.22 5.56
N ALA A 107 -8.12 10.59 4.99
CA ALA A 107 -6.95 10.18 5.76
C ALA A 107 -6.22 11.37 6.41
N ILE A 108 -6.08 12.49 5.70
CA ILE A 108 -5.49 13.71 6.23
C ILE A 108 -6.34 14.27 7.38
N GLU A 109 -7.65 14.31 7.22
CA GLU A 109 -8.60 14.81 8.24
C GLU A 109 -8.59 13.98 9.52
N THR A 110 -8.26 12.69 9.45
CA THR A 110 -8.06 11.83 10.62
C THR A 110 -6.69 12.02 11.30
N GLY A 111 -5.84 12.91 10.77
CA GLY A 111 -4.52 13.21 11.32
C GLY A 111 -3.39 12.35 10.75
N ALA A 112 -3.63 11.53 9.72
CA ALA A 112 -2.58 10.77 9.06
C ALA A 112 -1.64 11.71 8.30
N THR A 113 -0.40 11.87 8.78
CA THR A 113 0.62 12.75 8.20
C THR A 113 1.64 12.00 7.34
N GLY A 114 1.50 10.69 7.23
CA GLY A 114 2.41 9.83 6.47
C GLY A 114 1.93 8.39 6.42
N VAL A 115 2.71 7.52 5.78
CA VAL A 115 2.42 6.09 5.62
C VAL A 115 3.55 5.24 6.21
N PRO A 116 3.21 4.06 6.74
CA PRO A 116 1.85 3.55 6.96
C PRO A 116 1.10 4.31 8.07
N ALA A 117 -0.23 4.32 7.98
CA ALA A 117 -1.10 4.83 9.02
C ALA A 117 -2.32 3.90 9.14
N TRP A 118 -2.72 3.60 10.36
CA TRP A 118 -3.80 2.67 10.64
C TRP A 118 -4.88 3.41 11.41
N ILE A 119 -6.12 3.33 10.94
CA ILE A 119 -7.29 3.88 11.61
C ILE A 119 -8.13 2.71 12.09
N ILE A 120 -8.20 2.53 13.40
CA ILE A 120 -8.89 1.41 14.03
C ILE A 120 -10.22 1.92 14.59
N ASP A 121 -11.30 1.19 14.33
CA ASP A 121 -12.67 1.51 14.73
C ASP A 121 -13.10 2.95 14.39
N GLY A 122 -12.55 3.49 13.30
CA GLY A 122 -12.87 4.82 12.80
C GLY A 122 -12.37 5.99 13.64
N GLY A 123 -11.63 5.76 14.74
CA GLY A 123 -11.25 6.83 15.66
C GLY A 123 -9.82 6.79 16.19
N VAL A 124 -9.19 5.62 16.29
CA VAL A 124 -7.85 5.51 16.85
C VAL A 124 -6.81 5.44 15.73
N LEU A 125 -6.00 6.50 15.62
CA LEU A 125 -4.89 6.57 14.66
C LEU A 125 -3.62 5.96 15.27
N VAL A 126 -3.08 4.95 14.59
CA VAL A 126 -1.75 4.38 14.87
C VAL A 126 -0.82 4.77 13.73
N PRO A 127 0.08 5.75 13.92
CA PRO A 127 0.96 6.23 12.86
C PRO A 127 2.23 5.36 12.75
N GLY A 128 2.72 5.19 11.54
CA GLY A 128 3.96 4.50 11.24
C GLY A 128 3.89 2.97 11.35
N ALA A 129 5.00 2.33 10.99
CA ALA A 129 5.18 0.91 11.23
C ALA A 129 5.48 0.70 12.72
N GLN A 130 4.55 0.08 13.43
CA GLN A 130 4.65 -0.18 14.86
C GLN A 130 4.91 -1.68 15.12
N PRO A 131 5.60 -2.03 16.21
CA PRO A 131 5.70 -3.41 16.67
C PRO A 131 4.32 -4.03 16.91
N HIS A 132 4.21 -5.35 16.76
CA HIS A 132 2.95 -6.09 16.88
C HIS A 132 2.24 -5.82 18.22
N GLU A 133 2.99 -5.75 19.31
CA GLU A 133 2.49 -5.49 20.66
C GLU A 133 1.78 -4.14 20.83
N VAL A 134 2.08 -3.17 19.95
CA VAL A 134 1.36 -1.89 19.93
C VAL A 134 -0.07 -2.09 19.43
N PHE A 135 -0.23 -2.87 18.37
CA PHE A 135 -1.55 -3.19 17.83
C PHE A 135 -2.36 -4.04 18.81
N GLU A 136 -1.77 -5.04 19.44
CA GLU A 136 -2.43 -5.85 20.46
C GLU A 136 -3.01 -4.98 21.57
N ARG A 137 -2.17 -4.10 22.16
CA ARG A 137 -2.62 -3.19 23.23
C ARG A 137 -3.72 -2.23 22.79
N VAL A 138 -3.69 -1.76 21.54
CA VAL A 138 -4.74 -0.87 21.02
C VAL A 138 -6.03 -1.66 20.86
N LEU A 139 -5.98 -2.85 20.28
CA LEU A 139 -7.15 -3.71 20.08
C LEU A 139 -7.77 -4.14 21.41
N GLU A 140 -6.96 -4.55 22.39
CA GLU A 140 -7.43 -4.89 23.75
C GLU A 140 -8.17 -3.70 24.40
N ARG A 141 -7.61 -2.48 24.30
CA ARG A 141 -8.27 -1.27 24.84
C ARG A 141 -9.60 -0.95 24.17
N LEU A 142 -9.75 -1.33 22.90
CA LEU A 142 -10.98 -1.19 22.13
C LEU A 142 -11.96 -2.35 22.38
N GLY A 143 -11.59 -3.34 23.19
CA GLY A 143 -12.43 -4.47 23.54
C GLY A 143 -12.43 -5.60 22.52
N HIS A 144 -11.47 -5.60 21.59
CA HIS A 144 -11.29 -6.71 20.66
C HIS A 144 -10.55 -7.87 21.34
N THR A 145 -11.03 -9.09 21.11
CA THR A 145 -10.36 -10.32 21.55
C THR A 145 -9.47 -10.81 20.40
N PRO A 146 -8.24 -11.27 20.67
CA PRO A 146 -7.41 -11.92 19.65
C PRO A 146 -8.19 -13.06 18.98
N ALA A 147 -8.09 -13.17 17.65
CA ALA A 147 -8.58 -14.34 16.97
C ALA A 147 -7.83 -15.56 17.53
N ALA A 148 -8.58 -16.61 17.92
CA ALA A 148 -7.94 -17.87 18.28
C ALA A 148 -7.11 -18.33 17.07
N ASP A 149 -5.83 -18.64 17.33
CA ASP A 149 -4.90 -19.13 16.30
C ASP A 149 -5.55 -20.27 15.53
N GLY A 150 -5.75 -20.03 14.21
CA GLY A 150 -6.22 -21.04 13.26
C GLY A 150 -5.06 -21.62 12.47
#